data_cca758dcf1e75b8cc1ef2dbe7d3a9136
#
_entry.id   cca758dcf1e75b8cc1ef2dbe7d3a9136
#
_cell.length_a   1.000
_cell.length_b   1.000
_cell.length_c   1.000
_cell.angle_alpha   90.00
_cell.angle_beta   90.00
_cell.angle_gamma   90.00
#
_symmetry.space_group_name_H-M   'P 1'
#
loop_
_entity.id
_entity.type
_entity.pdbx_description
1 polymer ?
#
loop_
_entity_poly.entity_id
_entity_poly.type
_entity_poly.pdbx_seq_one_letter_code
_entity_poly.pdbx_strand_id
1 'polypeptide(L)'
;VISDVQFNKIQGLIQKGIDEGATLVAGGIGLPDHLDKGYFVKVTVFANANNSMTIAREEIFGPVITLIGYDTEEEAINIANDTDYGLAGYVSSGDMDHAKDVANQIRAGQVIVNYVGGNSDTPFGGYKQSGNGREKGVWGLHDYLEIKAITGF
;
A
#
# COMPACT_ATOMS: atom_id res chain seq x y z
N VAL A 1 -4.33 15.76 -7.89
CA VAL A 1 -3.35 14.83 -8.51
C VAL A 1 -2.64 15.49 -9.67
N ILE A 2 -1.65 14.84 -10.27
CA ILE A 2 -0.70 15.50 -11.17
C ILE A 2 -1.24 15.80 -12.58
N SER A 3 -2.21 15.04 -13.07
CA SER A 3 -2.71 15.16 -14.44
C SER A 3 -4.17 14.72 -14.56
N ASP A 4 -4.77 15.05 -15.70
CA ASP A 4 -6.09 14.57 -16.12
C ASP A 4 -6.13 13.06 -16.32
N VAL A 5 -5.07 12.46 -16.84
CA VAL A 5 -4.94 11.01 -17.01
C VAL A 5 -5.05 10.31 -15.66
N GLN A 6 -4.29 10.79 -14.66
CA GLN A 6 -4.35 10.22 -13.32
C GLN A 6 -5.70 10.49 -12.64
N PHE A 7 -6.25 11.69 -12.80
CA PHE A 7 -7.58 12.02 -12.30
C PHE A 7 -8.63 11.06 -12.86
N ASN A 8 -8.67 10.88 -14.18
CA ASN A 8 -9.64 10.03 -14.84
C ASN A 8 -9.48 8.54 -14.47
N LYS A 9 -8.22 8.06 -14.30
CA LYS A 9 -7.96 6.70 -13.78
C LYS A 9 -8.60 6.51 -12.40
N ILE A 10 -8.38 7.46 -11.49
CA ILE A 10 -8.93 7.38 -10.13
C ILE A 10 -10.47 7.41 -10.17
N GLN A 11 -11.06 8.31 -10.96
CA GLN A 11 -12.53 8.38 -11.10
C GLN A 11 -13.10 7.07 -11.62
N GLY A 12 -12.45 6.45 -12.62
CA GLY A 12 -12.86 5.15 -13.14
C GLY A 12 -12.77 4.03 -12.11
N LEU A 13 -11.72 4.01 -11.27
CA LEU A 13 -11.57 3.03 -10.20
C LEU A 13 -12.58 3.26 -9.06
N ILE A 14 -12.89 4.51 -8.71
CA ILE A 14 -13.96 4.81 -7.76
C ILE A 14 -15.31 4.30 -8.28
N GLN A 15 -15.62 4.55 -9.56
CA GLN A 15 -16.85 4.04 -10.18
C GLN A 15 -16.86 2.51 -10.16
N LYS A 16 -15.74 1.88 -10.47
CA LYS A 16 -15.61 0.42 -10.46
C LYS A 16 -15.89 -0.17 -9.08
N GLY A 17 -15.40 0.46 -8.00
CA GLY A 17 -15.71 0.03 -6.64
C GLY A 17 -17.21 0.10 -6.32
N ILE A 18 -17.90 1.14 -6.79
CA ILE A 18 -19.35 1.27 -6.65
C ILE A 18 -20.07 0.15 -7.43
N ASP A 19 -19.69 -0.07 -8.68
CA ASP A 19 -20.29 -1.07 -9.58
C ASP A 19 -20.09 -2.52 -9.07
N GLU A 20 -18.97 -2.78 -8.40
CA GLU A 20 -18.66 -4.07 -7.78
C GLU A 20 -19.32 -4.28 -6.43
N GLY A 21 -20.06 -3.28 -5.92
CA GLY A 21 -20.88 -3.38 -4.72
C GLY A 21 -20.18 -3.03 -3.41
N ALA A 22 -18.99 -2.41 -3.45
CA ALA A 22 -18.39 -1.83 -2.25
C ALA A 22 -19.27 -0.67 -1.73
N THR A 23 -19.37 -0.54 -0.42
CA THR A 23 -20.16 0.54 0.20
C THR A 23 -19.37 1.84 0.19
N LEU A 24 -19.83 2.83 -0.58
CA LEU A 24 -19.26 4.18 -0.55
C LEU A 24 -19.67 4.88 0.75
N VAL A 25 -18.72 5.08 1.65
CA VAL A 25 -18.96 5.73 2.96
C VAL A 25 -18.76 7.24 2.88
N ALA A 26 -17.78 7.68 2.09
CA ALA A 26 -17.48 9.10 1.92
C ALA A 26 -16.84 9.36 0.55
N GLY A 27 -16.91 10.59 0.07
CA GLY A 27 -16.30 11.03 -1.17
C GLY A 27 -17.08 10.60 -2.41
N GLY A 28 -16.46 9.85 -3.31
CA GLY A 28 -17.04 9.40 -4.58
C GLY A 28 -16.50 10.18 -5.77
N ILE A 29 -17.16 10.02 -6.90
CA ILE A 29 -16.76 10.62 -8.18
C ILE A 29 -16.94 12.15 -8.21
N GLY A 30 -16.28 12.79 -9.15
CA GLY A 30 -16.35 14.22 -9.39
C GLY A 30 -15.36 15.04 -8.57
N LEU A 31 -15.43 16.35 -8.76
CA LEU A 31 -14.63 17.31 -8.01
C LEU A 31 -15.22 17.54 -6.61
N PRO A 32 -14.41 17.96 -5.62
CA PRO A 32 -14.92 18.51 -4.37
C PRO A 32 -15.91 19.67 -4.62
N ASP A 33 -16.96 19.76 -3.83
CA ASP A 33 -18.12 20.64 -4.07
C ASP A 33 -17.78 22.14 -4.16
N HIS A 34 -16.64 22.56 -3.64
CA HIS A 34 -16.16 23.95 -3.67
C HIS A 34 -15.19 24.24 -4.83
N LEU A 35 -14.97 23.25 -5.72
CA LEU A 35 -14.02 23.38 -6.84
C LEU A 35 -14.73 23.10 -8.18
N ASP A 36 -14.45 23.94 -9.16
CA ASP A 36 -14.98 23.85 -10.52
C ASP A 36 -13.94 23.44 -11.57
N LYS A 37 -12.67 23.36 -11.16
CA LYS A 37 -11.54 23.06 -12.06
C LYS A 37 -10.37 22.41 -11.31
N GLY A 38 -9.45 21.83 -12.10
CA GLY A 38 -8.23 21.18 -11.60
C GLY A 38 -8.42 19.68 -11.37
N TYR A 39 -7.36 19.04 -10.93
CA TYR A 39 -7.32 17.57 -10.75
C TYR A 39 -7.40 17.19 -9.28
N PHE A 40 -8.46 17.65 -8.61
CA PHE A 40 -8.72 17.36 -7.20
C PHE A 40 -9.70 16.21 -7.07
N VAL A 41 -9.31 15.18 -6.33
CA VAL A 41 -10.13 14.01 -6.05
C VAL A 41 -10.74 14.15 -4.66
N LYS A 42 -12.02 13.83 -4.51
CA LYS A 42 -12.67 13.73 -3.19
C LYS A 42 -11.96 12.64 -2.38
N VAL A 43 -11.66 12.91 -1.10
CA VAL A 43 -11.23 11.87 -0.18
C VAL A 43 -12.35 10.82 -0.11
N THR A 44 -12.05 9.62 -0.55
CA THR A 44 -13.04 8.57 -0.77
C THR A 44 -12.77 7.39 0.13
N VAL A 45 -13.79 6.86 0.77
CA VAL A 45 -13.72 5.70 1.65
C VAL A 45 -14.75 4.67 1.22
N PHE A 46 -14.28 3.46 0.96
CA PHE A 46 -15.10 2.28 0.74
C PHE A 46 -15.06 1.36 1.95
N ALA A 47 -16.22 0.78 2.30
CA ALA A 47 -16.36 -0.29 3.28
C ALA A 47 -17.02 -1.52 2.64
N ASN A 48 -17.07 -2.61 3.39
CA ASN A 48 -17.65 -3.88 2.94
C ASN A 48 -17.03 -4.38 1.62
N ALA A 49 -15.76 -4.08 1.40
CA ALA A 49 -14.99 -4.59 0.27
C ALA A 49 -14.38 -5.96 0.61
N ASN A 50 -13.89 -6.63 -0.42
CA ASN A 50 -13.10 -7.86 -0.30
C ASN A 50 -11.98 -7.88 -1.34
N ASN A 51 -11.04 -8.80 -1.20
CA ASN A 51 -9.86 -8.89 -2.06
C ASN A 51 -10.14 -9.26 -3.53
N SER A 52 -11.34 -9.67 -3.90
CA SER A 52 -11.69 -9.93 -5.31
C SER A 52 -12.09 -8.66 -6.07
N MET A 53 -12.37 -7.57 -5.36
CA MET A 53 -12.76 -6.31 -5.97
C MET A 53 -11.56 -5.58 -6.58
N THR A 54 -11.77 -4.91 -7.70
CA THR A 54 -10.73 -4.16 -8.42
C THR A 54 -10.07 -3.12 -7.54
N ILE A 55 -10.84 -2.40 -6.71
CA ILE A 55 -10.32 -1.37 -5.80
C ILE A 55 -9.43 -1.90 -4.68
N ALA A 56 -9.44 -3.22 -4.42
CA ALA A 56 -8.54 -3.89 -3.48
C ALA A 56 -7.28 -4.45 -4.16
N ARG A 57 -7.33 -4.66 -5.48
CA ARG A 57 -6.23 -5.24 -6.27
C ARG A 57 -5.37 -4.21 -6.97
N GLU A 58 -6.00 -3.16 -7.52
CA GLU A 58 -5.32 -2.15 -8.31
C GLU A 58 -4.78 -1.03 -7.42
N GLU A 59 -3.58 -0.56 -7.75
CA GLU A 59 -3.03 0.66 -7.14
C GLU A 59 -3.76 1.88 -7.69
N ILE A 60 -4.67 2.44 -6.91
CA ILE A 60 -5.50 3.59 -7.32
C ILE A 60 -4.64 4.85 -7.48
N PHE A 61 -3.63 5.03 -6.65
CA PHE A 61 -2.71 6.18 -6.62
C PHE A 61 -3.43 7.52 -6.42
N GLY A 62 -4.35 7.55 -5.47
CA GLY A 62 -5.17 8.70 -5.09
C GLY A 62 -5.70 8.62 -3.67
N PRO A 63 -6.44 9.63 -3.18
CA PRO A 63 -6.95 9.69 -1.82
C PRO A 63 -8.17 8.77 -1.64
N VAL A 64 -7.99 7.48 -1.87
CA VAL A 64 -9.04 6.46 -1.78
C VAL A 64 -8.59 5.38 -0.80
N ILE A 65 -9.43 5.06 0.17
CA ILE A 65 -9.21 4.02 1.17
C ILE A 65 -10.26 2.94 1.00
N THR A 66 -9.82 1.68 0.97
CA THR A 66 -10.68 0.50 0.92
C THR A 66 -10.56 -0.26 2.24
N LEU A 67 -11.68 -0.43 2.94
CA LEU A 67 -11.77 -1.14 4.20
C LEU A 67 -12.31 -2.55 3.95
N ILE A 68 -11.54 -3.54 4.38
CA ILE A 68 -11.90 -4.96 4.34
C ILE A 68 -12.02 -5.45 5.77
N GLY A 69 -13.20 -5.96 6.16
CA GLY A 69 -13.40 -6.58 7.46
C GLY A 69 -12.79 -7.98 7.51
N TYR A 70 -12.50 -8.45 8.71
CA TYR A 70 -12.02 -9.81 8.98
C TYR A 70 -12.60 -10.31 10.31
N ASP A 71 -12.68 -11.61 10.48
CA ASP A 71 -13.19 -12.24 11.71
C ASP A 71 -12.05 -12.77 12.60
N THR A 72 -10.91 -13.13 12.01
CA THR A 72 -9.75 -13.65 12.74
C THR A 72 -8.45 -12.95 12.30
N GLU A 73 -7.45 -12.95 13.19
CA GLU A 73 -6.13 -12.39 12.87
C GLU A 73 -5.46 -13.11 11.70
N GLU A 74 -5.59 -14.43 11.64
CA GLU A 74 -5.07 -15.23 10.53
C GLU A 74 -5.69 -14.79 9.21
N GLU A 75 -6.99 -14.56 9.20
CA GLU A 75 -7.68 -14.00 8.02
C GLU A 75 -7.15 -12.62 7.65
N ALA A 76 -6.97 -11.72 8.62
CA ALA A 76 -6.40 -10.39 8.37
C ALA A 76 -5.02 -10.45 7.72
N ILE A 77 -4.14 -11.34 8.22
CA ILE A 77 -2.80 -11.55 7.67
C ILE A 77 -2.88 -12.11 6.24
N ASN A 78 -3.78 -13.05 6.00
CA ASN A 78 -3.98 -13.63 4.67
C ASN A 78 -4.50 -12.57 3.69
N ILE A 79 -5.49 -11.77 4.08
CA ILE A 79 -6.01 -10.64 3.28
C ILE A 79 -4.89 -9.64 2.95
N ALA A 80 -4.10 -9.25 3.96
CA ALA A 80 -3.00 -8.30 3.78
C ALA A 80 -1.90 -8.83 2.83
N ASN A 81 -1.67 -10.13 2.81
CA ASN A 81 -0.67 -10.78 1.97
C ASN A 81 -1.19 -11.15 0.58
N ASP A 82 -2.49 -11.23 0.38
CA ASP A 82 -3.13 -11.56 -0.90
C ASP A 82 -3.19 -10.32 -1.81
N THR A 83 -2.04 -9.89 -2.28
CA THR A 83 -1.85 -8.79 -3.23
C THR A 83 -0.60 -9.04 -4.05
N ASP A 84 -0.54 -8.48 -5.26
CA ASP A 84 0.65 -8.51 -6.13
C ASP A 84 1.73 -7.52 -5.69
N TYR A 85 1.43 -6.64 -4.75
CA TYR A 85 2.32 -5.63 -4.22
C TYR A 85 2.86 -5.99 -2.83
N GLY A 86 3.89 -5.30 -2.41
CA GLY A 86 4.50 -5.49 -1.09
C GLY A 86 5.52 -4.40 -0.78
N LEU A 87 5.17 -3.12 -0.96
CA LEU A 87 6.09 -2.02 -0.63
C LEU A 87 6.15 -1.79 0.87
N ALA A 88 5.00 -1.54 1.49
CA ALA A 88 4.92 -1.27 2.91
C ALA A 88 3.65 -1.89 3.52
N GLY A 89 3.75 -2.28 4.78
CA GLY A 89 2.64 -2.68 5.63
C GLY A 89 2.63 -1.86 6.92
N TYR A 90 1.48 -1.84 7.58
CA TYR A 90 1.30 -1.14 8.84
C TYR A 90 0.59 -2.05 9.83
N VAL A 91 1.10 -2.14 11.06
CA VAL A 91 0.50 -2.89 12.15
C VAL A 91 0.34 -1.99 13.35
N SER A 92 -0.83 -1.97 13.96
CA SER A 92 -1.10 -1.21 15.18
C SER A 92 -1.63 -2.13 16.27
N SER A 93 -0.98 -2.12 17.44
CA SER A 93 -1.40 -2.89 18.63
C SER A 93 -0.93 -2.21 19.90
N GLY A 94 -1.70 -2.37 20.97
CA GLY A 94 -1.27 -1.99 22.32
C GLY A 94 -0.22 -2.94 22.92
N ASP A 95 -0.12 -4.17 22.39
CA ASP A 95 0.89 -5.16 22.74
C ASP A 95 2.00 -5.15 21.66
N MET A 96 3.20 -4.74 22.07
CA MET A 96 4.34 -4.57 21.15
C MET A 96 4.90 -5.91 20.67
N ASP A 97 4.90 -6.95 21.49
CA ASP A 97 5.43 -8.26 21.08
C ASP A 97 4.47 -8.91 20.10
N HIS A 98 3.18 -8.85 20.39
CA HIS A 98 2.14 -9.27 19.44
C HIS A 98 2.21 -8.49 18.11
N ALA A 99 2.39 -7.16 18.16
CA ALA A 99 2.54 -6.37 16.94
C ALA A 99 3.74 -6.80 16.07
N LYS A 100 4.87 -7.18 16.70
CA LYS A 100 6.05 -7.70 16.00
C LYS A 100 5.76 -9.08 15.37
N ASP A 101 5.05 -9.94 16.09
CA ASP A 101 4.71 -11.28 15.58
C ASP A 101 3.81 -11.18 14.34
N VAL A 102 2.84 -10.28 14.34
CA VAL A 102 2.01 -9.98 13.17
C VAL A 102 2.86 -9.36 12.06
N ALA A 103 3.69 -8.36 12.38
CA ALA A 103 4.54 -7.69 11.40
C ALA A 103 5.50 -8.66 10.66
N ASN A 104 6.02 -9.66 11.36
CA ASN A 104 6.88 -10.70 10.78
C ASN A 104 6.14 -11.57 9.74
N GLN A 105 4.83 -11.62 9.79
CA GLN A 105 4.00 -12.40 8.87
C GLN A 105 3.53 -11.59 7.65
N ILE A 106 3.66 -10.25 7.68
CA ILE A 106 3.29 -9.39 6.55
C ILE A 106 4.41 -9.39 5.49
N ARG A 107 4.07 -9.75 4.28
CA ARG A 107 5.00 -9.85 3.14
C ARG A 107 5.18 -8.52 2.42
N ALA A 108 5.83 -7.59 3.08
CA ALA A 108 6.21 -6.29 2.54
C ALA A 108 7.68 -5.99 2.81
N GLY A 109 8.28 -5.13 2.01
CA GLY A 109 9.68 -4.73 2.19
C GLY A 109 9.90 -3.89 3.43
N GLN A 110 8.86 -3.23 3.93
CA GLN A 110 8.86 -2.49 5.17
C GLN A 110 7.55 -2.73 5.91
N VAL A 111 7.60 -2.98 7.22
CA VAL A 111 6.42 -3.01 8.08
C VAL A 111 6.60 -2.01 9.23
N ILE A 112 5.69 -1.06 9.31
CA ILE A 112 5.71 0.02 10.29
C ILE A 112 4.75 -0.33 11.43
N VAL A 113 5.30 -0.46 12.64
CA VAL A 113 4.53 -0.75 13.84
C VAL A 113 4.18 0.56 14.55
N ASN A 114 2.91 0.73 14.89
CA ASN A 114 2.37 1.89 15.63
C ASN A 114 2.77 3.25 15.03
N TYR A 115 2.89 3.32 13.70
CA TYR A 115 3.26 4.55 12.96
C TYR A 115 4.62 5.16 13.32
N VAL A 116 5.49 4.40 13.96
CA VAL A 116 6.87 4.82 14.24
C VAL A 116 7.70 4.52 13.00
N GLY A 117 8.04 5.55 12.24
CA GLY A 117 8.85 5.43 11.03
C GLY A 117 10.27 4.98 11.31
N GLY A 118 10.90 4.33 10.30
CA GLY A 118 12.32 3.99 10.34
C GLY A 118 13.22 5.23 10.25
N ASN A 119 14.50 5.06 10.61
CA ASN A 119 15.54 6.07 10.41
C ASN A 119 16.16 5.97 9.00
N SER A 120 17.16 6.83 8.72
CA SER A 120 17.86 6.86 7.43
C SER A 120 18.64 5.57 7.10
N ASP A 121 18.93 4.75 8.10
CA ASP A 121 19.68 3.49 7.94
C ASP A 121 18.76 2.29 7.70
N THR A 122 17.43 2.51 7.86
CA THR A 122 16.42 1.49 7.58
C THR A 122 16.28 1.32 6.06
N PRO A 123 16.54 0.12 5.49
CA PRO A 123 16.39 -0.10 4.06
C PRO A 123 14.96 0.14 3.60
N PHE A 124 14.80 0.78 2.45
CA PHE A 124 13.52 1.02 1.79
C PHE A 124 13.46 0.29 0.46
N GLY A 125 12.38 -0.40 0.19
CA GLY A 125 12.14 -1.13 -1.05
C GLY A 125 11.06 -2.19 -0.87
N GLY A 126 10.59 -2.76 -1.97
CA GLY A 126 9.42 -3.62 -2.01
C GLY A 126 9.70 -5.11 -2.12
N TYR A 127 8.64 -5.86 -2.04
CA TYR A 127 8.52 -7.26 -2.43
C TYR A 127 7.60 -7.34 -3.65
N LYS A 128 7.59 -8.48 -4.32
CA LYS A 128 6.68 -8.80 -5.42
C LYS A 128 6.77 -7.73 -6.54
N GLN A 129 5.66 -7.24 -7.07
CA GLN A 129 5.63 -6.22 -8.13
C GLN A 129 6.01 -4.81 -7.66
N SER A 130 6.13 -4.57 -6.36
CA SER A 130 6.67 -3.31 -5.85
C SER A 130 8.19 -3.16 -6.04
N GLY A 131 8.86 -4.19 -6.57
CA GLY A 131 10.29 -4.16 -6.89
C GLY A 131 11.15 -4.86 -5.84
N ASN A 132 12.39 -5.20 -6.22
CA ASN A 132 13.31 -6.00 -5.39
C ASN A 132 14.52 -5.21 -4.86
N GLY A 133 14.84 -4.05 -5.45
CA GLY A 133 15.95 -3.20 -5.01
C GLY A 133 15.73 -2.63 -3.61
N ARG A 134 16.81 -2.12 -3.04
CA ARG A 134 16.76 -1.40 -1.76
C ARG A 134 17.45 -0.06 -1.88
N GLU A 135 16.84 0.94 -1.28
CA GLU A 135 17.44 2.25 -1.02
C GLU A 135 17.78 2.36 0.47
N LYS A 136 18.64 3.31 0.82
CA LYS A 136 19.04 3.64 2.18
C LYS A 136 19.83 2.53 2.90
N GLY A 137 20.56 2.96 3.93
CA GLY A 137 21.39 2.08 4.74
C GLY A 137 22.47 1.35 3.95
N VAL A 138 23.04 0.35 4.56
CA VAL A 138 24.07 -0.51 3.95
C VAL A 138 23.52 -1.28 2.73
N TRP A 139 22.29 -1.70 2.80
CA TRP A 139 21.63 -2.45 1.72
C TRP A 139 21.46 -1.63 0.44
N GLY A 140 21.11 -0.34 0.58
CA GLY A 140 21.03 0.57 -0.57
C GLY A 140 22.39 0.87 -1.19
N LEU A 141 23.47 0.85 -0.41
CA LEU A 141 24.82 1.04 -0.92
C LEU A 141 25.25 -0.11 -1.85
N HIS A 142 24.80 -1.33 -1.57
CA HIS A 142 25.19 -2.50 -2.35
C HIS A 142 24.79 -2.40 -3.83
N ASP A 143 23.70 -1.72 -4.15
CA ASP A 143 23.25 -1.52 -5.54
C ASP A 143 24.21 -0.63 -6.36
N TYR A 144 25.10 0.09 -5.70
CA TYR A 144 26.11 0.96 -6.32
C TYR A 144 27.52 0.38 -6.28
N LEU A 145 27.71 -0.85 -5.80
CA LEU A 145 29.00 -1.50 -5.67
C LEU A 145 29.15 -2.66 -6.66
N GLU A 146 30.30 -2.77 -7.27
CA GLU A 146 30.69 -3.93 -8.06
C GLU A 146 31.42 -4.97 -7.19
N ILE A 147 30.91 -6.20 -7.22
CA ILE A 147 31.51 -7.33 -6.50
C ILE A 147 32.57 -7.97 -7.38
N LYS A 148 33.81 -8.09 -6.86
CA LYS A 148 34.92 -8.78 -7.54
C LYS A 148 35.39 -9.97 -6.72
N ALA A 149 35.44 -11.15 -7.33
CA ALA A 149 36.12 -12.31 -6.76
C ALA A 149 37.54 -12.38 -7.29
N ILE A 150 38.54 -12.64 -6.39
CA ILE A 150 39.93 -12.93 -6.73
C ILE A 150 40.20 -14.34 -6.20
N THR A 151 40.62 -15.24 -7.08
CA THR A 151 40.86 -16.66 -6.76
C THR A 151 42.30 -17.06 -7.22
N GLY A 152 42.84 -18.17 -6.73
CA GLY A 152 44.10 -18.75 -7.21
C GLY A 152 45.36 -18.36 -6.45
N PHE A 153 45.24 -17.99 -5.16
CA PHE A 153 46.38 -17.78 -4.23
C PHE A 153 46.31 -18.74 -3.05
#